data_19ff4d65907d1a897ce935e94b8b0c13
#
_entry.id   19ff4d65907d1a897ce935e94b8b0c13
#
_cell.length_a   1.000
_cell.length_b   1.000
_cell.length_c   1.000
_cell.angle_alpha   90.00
_cell.angle_beta   90.00
_cell.angle_gamma   90.00
#
_symmetry.space_group_name_H-M   'P 1'
#
loop_
_entity.id
_entity.type
_entity.pdbx_description
1 polymer ?
#
loop_
_entity_poly.entity_id
_entity_poly.type
_entity_poly.pdbx_seq_one_letter_code
_entity_poly.pdbx_strand_id
1 'polypeptide(L)'
;MTKLEEKWRLTREMVGTNHLSVIMPLYKLAASAAENLRLVAELFEQHEVNAELVPVDDGSQDGTDAILNELARTTYKHVKICPVICAKNGGKGAALRAGFAAATGTYVMLLDGDLDIHPKQTPLFFESMAKNRADIVVGSKRHPRSVVQYPWHRRLVSVLYFSLVHLFVGLPITDTQTGMKLFRRDVLGSALDRMLVKTYAFDLELLAIAASLGARIAEAPVVIRFGEKFGALKPRTIFQMARDSLAVFYRLRILRYYAKALVPRRADHQPFVSIVIACPSPSWMLDEGIAAICAQTYPNWECLILPDADAPITLPAACAGSFRVIPTGKVRPAEKRNRGIQEARGEIVAFIDDDAYPDTNWLEYAVRYFTEPDIGAVGGPGITPPGDKALARIGGRVYDNILVSGNYRYRYKAGGVRKDVEDYPSCNLFVRKDLLDRIGGYRTDFWPGEDTLLCKDIIDNWKRIIYDPWIVVYHHRRPLFLPHLRQLGRYGFHRGYFCKRFPSNSLRLSYFIPTLFDLYLVSLAFLWPWPIVFIPLALYLAAVLLTTISWRPHVWLLSALGVIASHITYGIRFLQGLLARRAPCEFIGTDHAQGHTQK
;
A
#
# COMPACT_ATOMS: atom_id res chain seq x y z
N MET A 1 33.52 3.43 -23.06
CA MET A 1 32.05 3.24 -23.12
C MET A 1 31.36 4.56 -22.80
N THR A 2 30.47 5.00 -23.67
CA THR A 2 29.68 6.22 -23.37
C THR A 2 28.67 5.93 -22.25
N LYS A 3 28.25 6.97 -21.50
CA LYS A 3 27.17 6.81 -20.48
C LYS A 3 25.88 6.23 -21.05
N LEU A 4 25.67 6.38 -22.34
CA LEU A 4 24.47 5.83 -23.02
C LEU A 4 24.63 4.31 -23.27
N GLU A 5 25.79 3.85 -23.65
CA GLU A 5 26.10 2.42 -23.84
C GLU A 5 26.00 1.64 -22.52
N GLU A 6 26.42 2.24 -21.41
CA GLU A 6 26.28 1.65 -20.08
C GLU A 6 24.80 1.45 -19.71
N LYS A 7 23.93 2.41 -20.05
CA LYS A 7 22.49 2.29 -19.80
C LYS A 7 21.83 1.24 -20.69
N TRP A 8 22.26 1.09 -21.94
CA TRP A 8 21.79 0.02 -22.81
C TRP A 8 22.23 -1.35 -22.30
N ARG A 9 23.44 -1.45 -21.74
CA ARG A 9 23.91 -2.67 -21.07
C ARG A 9 22.99 -3.04 -19.89
N LEU A 10 22.68 -2.09 -19.01
CA LEU A 10 21.73 -2.31 -17.91
C LEU A 10 20.37 -2.80 -18.44
N THR A 11 19.87 -2.21 -19.53
CA THR A 11 18.61 -2.64 -20.16
C THR A 11 18.68 -4.10 -20.60
N ARG A 12 19.75 -4.51 -21.28
CA ARG A 12 19.96 -5.92 -21.69
C ARG A 12 20.02 -6.86 -20.48
N GLU A 13 20.76 -6.48 -19.44
CA GLU A 13 20.90 -7.29 -18.22
C GLU A 13 19.54 -7.49 -17.51
N MET A 14 18.72 -6.43 -17.42
CA MET A 14 17.39 -6.51 -16.81
C MET A 14 16.40 -7.32 -17.65
N VAL A 15 16.43 -7.17 -18.97
CA VAL A 15 15.59 -7.95 -19.89
C VAL A 15 16.05 -9.42 -19.92
N GLY A 16 17.37 -9.67 -19.94
CA GLY A 16 17.97 -11.01 -19.89
C GLY A 16 17.53 -11.90 -21.06
N THR A 17 17.28 -13.16 -20.75
CA THR A 17 16.71 -14.14 -21.69
C THR A 17 15.23 -13.95 -21.94
N ASN A 18 14.53 -13.25 -21.03
CA ASN A 18 13.15 -12.80 -21.22
C ASN A 18 13.15 -11.62 -22.17
N HIS A 19 12.05 -11.41 -22.91
CA HIS A 19 11.99 -10.28 -23.82
C HIS A 19 11.17 -9.12 -23.28
N LEU A 20 11.41 -7.93 -23.84
CA LEU A 20 10.66 -6.72 -23.63
C LEU A 20 9.51 -6.68 -24.63
N SER A 21 8.25 -6.64 -24.19
CA SER A 21 7.11 -6.39 -25.09
C SER A 21 6.91 -4.88 -25.26
N VAL A 22 6.95 -4.38 -26.49
CA VAL A 22 6.67 -2.97 -26.80
C VAL A 22 5.31 -2.87 -27.49
N ILE A 23 4.29 -2.42 -26.76
CA ILE A 23 2.93 -2.26 -27.30
C ILE A 23 2.82 -0.87 -27.92
N MET A 24 2.48 -0.82 -29.21
CA MET A 24 2.35 0.41 -29.99
C MET A 24 0.93 0.53 -30.55
N PRO A 25 0.02 1.27 -29.90
CA PRO A 25 -1.30 1.54 -30.46
C PRO A 25 -1.20 2.44 -31.70
N LEU A 26 -1.83 2.02 -32.79
CA LEU A 26 -1.85 2.71 -34.07
C LEU A 26 -3.31 2.98 -34.49
N TYR A 27 -3.60 4.17 -34.95
CA TYR A 27 -4.89 4.49 -35.54
C TYR A 27 -4.73 5.56 -36.62
N LYS A 28 -5.03 5.19 -37.87
CA LYS A 28 -4.87 6.04 -39.05
C LYS A 28 -3.45 6.59 -39.21
N LEU A 29 -2.46 5.72 -39.11
CA LEU A 29 -1.03 6.04 -39.18
C LEU A 29 -0.32 5.34 -40.36
N ALA A 30 -1.03 4.91 -41.41
CA ALA A 30 -0.45 4.21 -42.55
C ALA A 30 0.78 4.93 -43.13
N ALA A 31 0.75 6.26 -43.20
CA ALA A 31 1.84 7.06 -43.76
C ALA A 31 3.18 6.98 -43.00
N SER A 32 3.15 6.68 -41.68
CA SER A 32 4.36 6.69 -40.82
C SER A 32 4.60 5.35 -40.10
N ALA A 33 3.63 4.45 -40.09
CA ALA A 33 3.71 3.21 -39.33
C ALA A 33 4.93 2.36 -39.71
N ALA A 34 5.22 2.22 -41.02
CA ALA A 34 6.34 1.43 -41.50
C ALA A 34 7.69 2.00 -41.02
N GLU A 35 7.90 3.29 -41.18
CA GLU A 35 9.12 3.98 -40.78
C GLU A 35 9.33 3.92 -39.26
N ASN A 36 8.28 4.23 -38.49
CA ASN A 36 8.35 4.23 -37.04
C ASN A 36 8.62 2.83 -36.46
N LEU A 37 7.99 1.79 -36.98
CA LEU A 37 8.23 0.42 -36.52
C LEU A 37 9.63 -0.08 -36.88
N ARG A 38 10.13 0.21 -38.10
CA ARG A 38 11.50 -0.13 -38.48
C ARG A 38 12.50 0.57 -37.56
N LEU A 39 12.31 1.86 -37.30
CA LEU A 39 13.19 2.63 -36.42
C LEU A 39 13.26 2.01 -35.01
N VAL A 40 12.13 1.56 -34.45
CA VAL A 40 12.10 0.89 -33.14
C VAL A 40 12.79 -0.47 -33.21
N ALA A 41 12.51 -1.26 -34.25
CA ALA A 41 13.11 -2.59 -34.44
C ALA A 41 14.62 -2.52 -34.61
N GLU A 42 15.12 -1.66 -35.51
CA GLU A 42 16.54 -1.47 -35.76
C GLU A 42 17.29 -0.98 -34.54
N LEU A 43 16.67 -0.08 -33.75
CA LEU A 43 17.28 0.40 -32.51
C LEU A 43 17.49 -0.72 -31.48
N PHE A 44 16.50 -1.57 -31.25
CA PHE A 44 16.64 -2.68 -30.32
C PHE A 44 17.56 -3.79 -30.85
N GLU A 45 17.53 -4.03 -32.15
CA GLU A 45 18.47 -4.95 -32.81
C GLU A 45 19.91 -4.48 -32.66
N GLN A 46 20.18 -3.20 -32.94
CA GLN A 46 21.52 -2.58 -32.80
C GLN A 46 22.08 -2.70 -31.38
N HIS A 47 21.21 -2.62 -30.38
CA HIS A 47 21.61 -2.71 -28.98
C HIS A 47 21.43 -4.11 -28.39
N GLU A 48 21.14 -5.13 -29.20
CA GLU A 48 20.99 -6.54 -28.83
C GLU A 48 19.98 -6.76 -27.67
N VAL A 49 18.89 -5.99 -27.65
CA VAL A 49 17.81 -6.11 -26.68
C VAL A 49 16.77 -7.09 -27.21
N ASN A 50 16.58 -8.20 -26.50
CA ASN A 50 15.51 -9.15 -26.86
C ASN A 50 14.15 -8.48 -26.70
N ALA A 51 13.47 -8.19 -27.80
CA ALA A 51 12.19 -7.48 -27.81
C ALA A 51 11.17 -8.10 -28.76
N GLU A 52 9.91 -8.03 -28.37
CA GLU A 52 8.78 -8.21 -29.28
C GLU A 52 8.05 -6.88 -29.43
N LEU A 53 7.93 -6.44 -30.68
CA LEU A 53 7.10 -5.28 -31.00
C LEU A 53 5.68 -5.78 -31.27
N VAL A 54 4.72 -5.23 -30.55
CA VAL A 54 3.30 -5.55 -30.66
C VAL A 54 2.56 -4.29 -31.16
N PRO A 55 2.66 -3.97 -32.47
CA PRO A 55 1.86 -2.91 -33.06
C PRO A 55 0.40 -3.33 -33.10
N VAL A 56 -0.49 -2.47 -32.61
CA VAL A 56 -1.93 -2.75 -32.54
C VAL A 56 -2.67 -1.76 -33.43
N ASP A 57 -3.20 -2.23 -34.53
CA ASP A 57 -4.12 -1.45 -35.35
C ASP A 57 -5.52 -1.42 -34.73
N ASP A 58 -5.95 -0.25 -34.29
CA ASP A 58 -7.26 -0.04 -33.66
C ASP A 58 -8.36 0.21 -34.73
N GLY A 59 -8.43 -0.66 -35.75
CA GLY A 59 -9.45 -0.61 -36.79
C GLY A 59 -9.33 0.59 -37.73
N SER A 60 -8.14 0.83 -38.28
CA SER A 60 -7.83 2.07 -39.01
C SER A 60 -8.47 2.22 -40.39
N GLN A 61 -8.73 1.17 -41.15
CA GLN A 61 -9.31 1.21 -42.49
C GLN A 61 -8.55 2.10 -43.50
N ASP A 62 -7.25 2.35 -43.31
CA ASP A 62 -6.39 3.20 -44.17
C ASP A 62 -5.21 2.44 -44.79
N GLY A 63 -5.20 1.10 -44.62
CA GLY A 63 -4.12 0.24 -45.10
C GLY A 63 -3.02 -0.01 -44.05
N THR A 64 -3.18 0.47 -42.82
CA THR A 64 -2.23 0.20 -41.73
C THR A 64 -2.07 -1.29 -41.48
N ASP A 65 -3.14 -2.08 -41.54
CA ASP A 65 -3.17 -3.53 -41.37
C ASP A 65 -2.28 -4.28 -42.38
N ALA A 66 -2.34 -3.90 -43.67
CA ALA A 66 -1.51 -4.47 -44.72
C ALA A 66 -0.02 -4.21 -44.46
N ILE A 67 0.34 -2.98 -44.07
CA ILE A 67 1.70 -2.57 -43.70
C ILE A 67 2.23 -3.40 -42.52
N LEU A 68 1.42 -3.58 -41.47
CA LEU A 68 1.82 -4.35 -40.30
C LEU A 68 2.06 -5.84 -40.64
N ASN A 69 1.21 -6.44 -41.47
CA ASN A 69 1.37 -7.82 -41.92
C ASN A 69 2.61 -8.02 -42.81
N GLU A 70 3.00 -7.01 -43.59
CA GLU A 70 4.24 -7.02 -44.36
C GLU A 70 5.46 -6.96 -43.45
N LEU A 71 5.47 -6.05 -42.49
CA LEU A 71 6.57 -5.87 -41.52
C LEU A 71 6.77 -7.10 -40.63
N ALA A 72 5.71 -7.84 -40.29
CA ALA A 72 5.81 -9.06 -39.51
C ALA A 72 6.63 -10.17 -40.20
N ARG A 73 6.84 -10.09 -41.51
CA ARG A 73 7.69 -11.01 -42.29
C ARG A 73 9.18 -10.66 -42.24
N THR A 74 9.51 -9.47 -41.72
CA THR A 74 10.91 -9.04 -41.59
C THR A 74 11.56 -9.80 -40.42
N THR A 75 12.71 -10.40 -40.68
CA THR A 75 13.44 -11.19 -39.69
C THR A 75 14.56 -10.35 -39.06
N TYR A 76 14.57 -10.26 -37.75
CA TYR A 76 15.65 -9.72 -36.92
C TYR A 76 16.17 -10.83 -36.00
N LYS A 77 17.39 -10.68 -35.50
CA LYS A 77 18.00 -11.64 -34.57
C LYS A 77 17.44 -11.52 -33.16
N HIS A 78 17.26 -10.29 -32.68
CA HIS A 78 16.85 -9.97 -31.30
C HIS A 78 15.42 -9.42 -31.22
N VAL A 79 14.80 -9.07 -32.35
CA VAL A 79 13.49 -8.42 -32.38
C VAL A 79 12.48 -9.26 -33.18
N LYS A 80 11.29 -9.42 -32.63
CA LYS A 80 10.15 -10.05 -33.34
C LYS A 80 9.00 -9.03 -33.46
N ILE A 81 8.36 -8.95 -34.62
CA ILE A 81 7.19 -8.10 -34.83
C ILE A 81 5.94 -8.97 -34.82
N CYS A 82 5.01 -8.70 -33.90
CA CYS A 82 3.80 -9.48 -33.66
C CYS A 82 2.56 -8.55 -33.76
N PRO A 83 2.05 -8.25 -34.96
CA PRO A 83 0.94 -7.33 -35.13
C PRO A 83 -0.37 -7.88 -34.60
N VAL A 84 -1.21 -6.97 -34.08
CA VAL A 84 -2.59 -7.24 -33.65
C VAL A 84 -3.51 -6.32 -34.44
N ILE A 85 -4.49 -6.89 -35.14
CA ILE A 85 -5.45 -6.14 -35.96
C ILE A 85 -6.82 -6.20 -35.30
N CYS A 86 -7.36 -5.05 -34.87
CA CYS A 86 -8.69 -4.95 -34.31
C CYS A 86 -9.73 -4.68 -35.41
N ALA A 87 -10.87 -5.39 -35.35
CA ALA A 87 -11.94 -5.24 -36.35
C ALA A 87 -12.62 -3.85 -36.32
N LYS A 88 -12.61 -3.17 -35.19
CA LYS A 88 -13.27 -1.86 -34.96
C LYS A 88 -12.46 -1.00 -34.00
N ASN A 89 -12.52 0.31 -34.17
CA ASN A 89 -11.92 1.25 -33.24
C ASN A 89 -12.57 1.13 -31.86
N GLY A 90 -11.76 0.70 -30.89
CA GLY A 90 -12.15 0.55 -29.49
C GLY A 90 -11.55 1.63 -28.57
N GLY A 91 -10.67 2.47 -29.11
CA GLY A 91 -9.90 3.47 -28.39
C GLY A 91 -8.60 2.93 -27.78
N LYS A 92 -7.68 3.82 -27.43
CA LYS A 92 -6.31 3.50 -27.01
C LYS A 92 -6.24 2.49 -25.85
N GLY A 93 -7.17 2.55 -24.90
CA GLY A 93 -7.23 1.59 -23.79
C GLY A 93 -7.66 0.17 -24.23
N ALA A 94 -8.51 0.05 -25.27
CA ALA A 94 -8.87 -1.24 -25.83
C ALA A 94 -7.73 -1.83 -26.66
N ALA A 95 -7.05 -1.01 -27.47
CA ALA A 95 -5.85 -1.39 -28.19
C ALA A 95 -4.73 -1.88 -27.25
N LEU A 96 -4.54 -1.22 -26.12
CA LEU A 96 -3.60 -1.66 -25.09
C LEU A 96 -3.94 -3.06 -24.56
N ARG A 97 -5.22 -3.33 -24.26
CA ARG A 97 -5.63 -4.68 -23.82
C ARG A 97 -5.39 -5.74 -24.86
N ALA A 98 -5.70 -5.45 -26.14
CA ALA A 98 -5.46 -6.37 -27.23
C ALA A 98 -3.95 -6.66 -27.40
N GLY A 99 -3.12 -5.62 -27.35
CA GLY A 99 -1.66 -5.76 -27.40
C GLY A 99 -1.10 -6.53 -26.20
N PHE A 100 -1.61 -6.27 -24.99
CA PHE A 100 -1.18 -6.98 -23.79
C PHE A 100 -1.54 -8.48 -23.83
N ALA A 101 -2.67 -8.83 -24.41
CA ALA A 101 -3.06 -10.24 -24.59
C ALA A 101 -2.11 -11.01 -25.51
N ALA A 102 -1.52 -10.34 -26.51
CA ALA A 102 -0.52 -10.91 -27.42
C ALA A 102 0.91 -10.83 -26.89
N ALA A 103 1.19 -9.88 -25.98
CA ALA A 103 2.50 -9.68 -25.41
C ALA A 103 2.89 -10.81 -24.43
N THR A 104 4.17 -11.21 -24.40
CA THR A 104 4.68 -12.33 -23.58
C THR A 104 5.86 -11.94 -22.67
N GLY A 105 6.48 -10.78 -22.91
CA GLY A 105 7.67 -10.31 -22.17
C GLY A 105 7.43 -10.03 -20.70
N THR A 106 8.47 -10.17 -19.90
CA THR A 106 8.46 -9.87 -18.45
C THR A 106 8.26 -8.39 -18.16
N TYR A 107 8.78 -7.54 -19.06
CA TYR A 107 8.55 -6.11 -19.05
C TYR A 107 7.68 -5.72 -20.25
N VAL A 108 6.77 -4.79 -20.02
CA VAL A 108 5.89 -4.24 -21.06
C VAL A 108 6.07 -2.75 -21.15
N MET A 109 6.48 -2.27 -22.32
CA MET A 109 6.58 -0.85 -22.62
C MET A 109 5.39 -0.42 -23.45
N LEU A 110 4.73 0.66 -23.05
CA LEU A 110 3.80 1.37 -23.91
C LEU A 110 4.58 2.45 -24.64
N LEU A 111 4.41 2.53 -25.94
CA LEU A 111 5.04 3.54 -26.79
C LEU A 111 4.03 4.03 -27.82
N ASP A 112 3.78 5.34 -27.86
CA ASP A 112 2.86 5.90 -28.84
C ASP A 112 3.39 5.73 -30.27
N GLY A 113 2.52 5.37 -31.19
CA GLY A 113 2.91 5.06 -32.57
C GLY A 113 3.43 6.23 -33.39
N ASP A 114 3.22 7.48 -32.95
CA ASP A 114 3.76 8.70 -33.55
C ASP A 114 5.19 9.03 -33.11
N LEU A 115 5.71 8.29 -32.12
CA LEU A 115 7.06 8.45 -31.57
C LEU A 115 7.41 9.86 -31.07
N ASP A 116 6.44 10.60 -30.58
CA ASP A 116 6.68 11.91 -29.91
C ASP A 116 7.80 11.80 -28.85
N ILE A 117 7.92 10.64 -28.23
CA ILE A 117 9.06 10.26 -27.39
C ILE A 117 9.88 9.20 -28.14
N HIS A 118 11.10 9.59 -28.52
CA HIS A 118 11.98 8.73 -29.29
C HIS A 118 12.41 7.49 -28.47
N PRO A 119 12.37 6.27 -29.04
CA PRO A 119 12.68 5.01 -28.33
C PRO A 119 14.12 4.93 -27.80
N LYS A 120 15.05 5.75 -28.26
CA LYS A 120 16.40 5.92 -27.66
C LYS A 120 16.38 6.26 -26.17
N GLN A 121 15.23 6.68 -25.64
CA GLN A 121 15.05 7.01 -24.22
C GLN A 121 14.70 5.80 -23.36
N THR A 122 14.45 4.63 -23.95
CA THR A 122 14.17 3.37 -23.24
C THR A 122 15.12 3.09 -22.06
N PRO A 123 16.45 3.24 -22.21
CA PRO A 123 17.38 2.97 -21.11
C PRO A 123 17.18 3.85 -19.87
N LEU A 124 16.64 5.05 -20.02
CA LEU A 124 16.33 5.94 -18.88
C LEU A 124 15.18 5.37 -18.01
N PHE A 125 14.26 4.65 -18.64
CA PHE A 125 13.16 4.00 -17.93
C PHE A 125 13.65 2.79 -17.14
N PHE A 126 14.52 1.97 -17.70
CA PHE A 126 15.12 0.85 -16.99
C PHE A 126 16.05 1.33 -15.86
N GLU A 127 16.85 2.38 -16.09
CA GLU A 127 17.66 3.00 -15.04
C GLU A 127 16.79 3.53 -13.88
N SER A 128 15.67 4.21 -14.20
CA SER A 128 14.74 4.70 -13.18
C SER A 128 14.06 3.56 -12.45
N MET A 129 13.68 2.48 -13.14
CA MET A 129 13.08 1.29 -12.56
C MET A 129 14.03 0.61 -11.56
N ALA A 130 15.28 0.39 -11.94
CA ALA A 130 16.30 -0.20 -11.09
C ALA A 130 16.60 0.68 -9.87
N LYS A 131 16.89 1.97 -10.10
CA LYS A 131 17.27 2.92 -9.05
C LYS A 131 16.18 3.08 -7.98
N ASN A 132 14.92 3.16 -8.39
CA ASN A 132 13.78 3.39 -7.50
C ASN A 132 13.09 2.08 -7.07
N ARG A 133 13.61 0.92 -7.50
CA ARG A 133 12.95 -0.39 -7.32
C ARG A 133 11.47 -0.31 -7.71
N ALA A 134 11.19 0.37 -8.82
CA ALA A 134 9.84 0.66 -9.26
C ALA A 134 9.24 -0.50 -10.03
N ASP A 135 7.92 -0.66 -9.90
CA ASP A 135 7.13 -1.63 -10.68
C ASP A 135 6.61 -1.00 -11.97
N ILE A 136 6.52 0.34 -11.97
CA ILE A 136 6.10 1.16 -13.12
C ILE A 136 7.01 2.38 -13.22
N VAL A 137 7.42 2.72 -14.44
CA VAL A 137 8.09 4.00 -14.73
C VAL A 137 7.30 4.74 -15.79
N VAL A 138 6.96 5.99 -15.49
CA VAL A 138 6.22 6.90 -16.38
C VAL A 138 7.14 7.99 -16.86
N GLY A 139 7.15 8.27 -18.14
CA GLY A 139 7.81 9.47 -18.66
C GLY A 139 7.13 10.72 -18.09
N SER A 140 7.88 11.68 -17.58
CA SER A 140 7.31 12.90 -17.02
C SER A 140 7.83 14.14 -17.70
N LYS A 141 6.93 14.93 -18.29
CA LYS A 141 7.23 16.25 -18.87
C LYS A 141 7.64 17.26 -17.80
N ARG A 142 7.35 16.98 -16.54
CA ARG A 142 7.62 17.87 -15.39
C ARG A 142 8.85 17.45 -14.60
N HIS A 143 9.46 16.33 -14.95
CA HIS A 143 10.70 15.92 -14.32
C HIS A 143 11.79 16.99 -14.52
N PRO A 144 12.60 17.36 -13.52
CA PRO A 144 13.58 18.47 -13.60
C PRO A 144 14.58 18.36 -14.76
N ARG A 145 14.86 17.12 -15.22
CA ARG A 145 15.77 16.86 -16.35
C ARG A 145 15.05 16.68 -17.70
N SER A 146 13.73 16.88 -17.76
CA SER A 146 12.99 16.79 -19.03
C SER A 146 13.15 18.03 -19.87
N VAL A 147 13.28 17.84 -21.18
CA VAL A 147 13.35 18.92 -22.17
C VAL A 147 12.08 18.87 -23.00
N VAL A 148 11.21 19.86 -22.83
CA VAL A 148 9.92 19.94 -23.51
C VAL A 148 9.70 21.35 -24.05
N GLN A 149 9.53 21.46 -25.36
CA GLN A 149 9.15 22.72 -26.01
C GLN A 149 7.62 22.83 -25.98
N TYR A 150 7.08 23.62 -25.04
CA TYR A 150 5.64 23.72 -24.80
C TYR A 150 5.12 25.16 -24.92
N PRO A 151 4.05 25.44 -25.68
CA PRO A 151 3.34 26.72 -25.62
C PRO A 151 2.78 26.99 -24.22
N TRP A 152 2.93 28.19 -23.70
CA TRP A 152 2.60 28.57 -22.33
C TRP A 152 1.14 28.26 -21.92
N HIS A 153 0.17 28.47 -22.81
CA HIS A 153 -1.25 28.19 -22.56
C HIS A 153 -1.53 26.70 -22.31
N ARG A 154 -0.83 25.79 -23.00
CA ARG A 154 -0.93 24.36 -22.74
C ARG A 154 -0.28 23.96 -21.43
N ARG A 155 0.78 24.67 -21.02
CA ARG A 155 1.40 24.48 -19.72
C ARG A 155 0.41 24.77 -18.60
N LEU A 156 -0.40 25.84 -18.73
CA LEU A 156 -1.43 26.22 -17.76
C LEU A 156 -2.51 25.13 -17.63
N VAL A 157 -3.08 24.66 -18.75
CA VAL A 157 -4.10 23.60 -18.77
C VAL A 157 -3.54 22.31 -18.16
N SER A 158 -2.31 21.95 -18.48
CA SER A 158 -1.62 20.79 -17.91
C SER A 158 -1.42 20.93 -16.39
N VAL A 159 -1.11 22.15 -15.88
CA VAL A 159 -0.97 22.38 -14.43
C VAL A 159 -2.31 22.24 -13.72
N LEU A 160 -3.39 22.82 -14.26
CA LEU A 160 -4.73 22.69 -13.69
C LEU A 160 -5.20 21.23 -13.64
N TYR A 161 -5.02 20.49 -14.74
CA TYR A 161 -5.36 19.07 -14.79
C TYR A 161 -4.57 18.25 -13.76
N PHE A 162 -3.26 18.49 -13.68
CA PHE A 162 -2.41 17.84 -12.68
C PHE A 162 -2.87 18.12 -11.25
N SER A 163 -3.16 19.39 -10.93
CA SER A 163 -3.61 19.78 -9.59
C SER A 163 -4.91 19.07 -9.21
N LEU A 164 -5.85 18.96 -10.14
CA LEU A 164 -7.09 18.19 -9.96
C LEU A 164 -6.81 16.69 -9.73
N VAL A 165 -5.98 16.09 -10.57
CA VAL A 165 -5.61 14.67 -10.44
C VAL A 165 -4.90 14.40 -9.11
N HIS A 166 -3.97 15.26 -8.73
CA HIS A 166 -3.23 15.12 -7.47
C HIS A 166 -4.17 15.27 -6.25
N LEU A 167 -5.06 16.25 -6.26
CA LEU A 167 -6.02 16.50 -5.19
C LEU A 167 -7.01 15.34 -5.02
N PHE A 168 -7.57 14.83 -6.13
CA PHE A 168 -8.63 13.83 -6.09
C PHE A 168 -8.12 12.39 -6.07
N VAL A 169 -7.09 12.07 -6.84
CA VAL A 169 -6.59 10.68 -6.99
C VAL A 169 -5.41 10.41 -6.05
N GLY A 170 -4.54 11.39 -5.81
CA GLY A 170 -3.41 11.29 -4.87
C GLY A 170 -2.28 10.40 -5.38
N LEU A 171 -2.02 10.41 -6.70
CA LEU A 171 -0.89 9.69 -7.28
C LEU A 171 0.44 10.38 -6.93
N PRO A 172 1.51 9.60 -6.61
CA PRO A 172 2.83 10.14 -6.28
C PRO A 172 3.66 10.55 -7.52
N ILE A 173 3.00 10.97 -8.60
CA ILE A 173 3.64 11.32 -9.89
C ILE A 173 3.06 12.62 -10.42
N THR A 174 3.84 13.28 -11.26
CA THR A 174 3.51 14.61 -11.80
C THR A 174 2.92 14.58 -13.21
N ASP A 175 3.05 13.48 -13.94
CA ASP A 175 2.49 13.30 -15.28
C ASP A 175 1.90 11.90 -15.46
N THR A 176 0.64 11.80 -15.88
CA THR A 176 -0.05 10.52 -16.13
C THR A 176 -0.23 10.22 -17.61
N GLN A 177 -0.10 11.23 -18.49
CA GLN A 177 -0.52 11.14 -19.89
C GLN A 177 0.63 11.12 -20.90
N THR A 178 1.81 10.75 -20.47
CA THR A 178 2.98 10.65 -21.35
C THR A 178 2.88 9.37 -22.18
N GLY A 179 3.24 9.44 -23.46
CA GLY A 179 3.12 8.33 -24.41
C GLY A 179 4.09 7.17 -24.18
N MET A 180 5.07 7.30 -23.27
CA MET A 180 6.01 6.23 -22.97
C MET A 180 5.94 5.84 -21.50
N LYS A 181 5.71 4.55 -21.23
CA LYS A 181 5.62 3.95 -19.89
C LYS A 181 6.21 2.56 -19.90
N LEU A 182 6.91 2.17 -18.84
CA LEU A 182 7.47 0.84 -18.64
C LEU A 182 6.82 0.19 -17.42
N PHE A 183 6.35 -1.05 -17.58
CA PHE A 183 5.67 -1.83 -16.56
C PHE A 183 6.34 -3.18 -16.37
N ARG A 184 6.29 -3.70 -15.17
CA ARG A 184 6.34 -5.14 -14.96
C ARG A 184 5.04 -5.75 -15.48
N ARG A 185 5.13 -6.89 -16.18
CA ARG A 185 3.98 -7.55 -16.82
C ARG A 185 2.87 -7.90 -15.82
N ASP A 186 3.24 -8.46 -14.68
CA ASP A 186 2.32 -8.88 -13.62
C ASP A 186 1.49 -7.71 -13.06
N VAL A 187 2.14 -6.56 -12.89
CA VAL A 187 1.50 -5.32 -12.42
C VAL A 187 0.54 -4.75 -13.47
N LEU A 188 0.98 -4.70 -14.73
CA LEU A 188 0.14 -4.22 -15.82
C LEU A 188 -1.10 -5.11 -16.02
N GLY A 189 -0.93 -6.43 -16.04
CA GLY A 189 -2.04 -7.38 -16.18
C GLY A 189 -3.08 -7.21 -15.08
N SER A 190 -2.61 -7.13 -13.82
CA SER A 190 -3.47 -6.92 -12.67
C SER A 190 -4.26 -5.62 -12.74
N ALA A 191 -3.70 -4.57 -13.31
CA ALA A 191 -4.38 -3.29 -13.48
C ALA A 191 -5.35 -3.30 -14.67
N LEU A 192 -4.98 -3.92 -15.79
CA LEU A 192 -5.82 -4.03 -17.00
C LEU A 192 -7.10 -4.82 -16.75
N ASP A 193 -7.06 -5.88 -15.95
CA ASP A 193 -8.25 -6.69 -15.61
C ASP A 193 -9.37 -5.86 -14.95
N ARG A 194 -9.01 -4.72 -14.33
CA ARG A 194 -9.94 -3.84 -13.60
C ARG A 194 -10.29 -2.56 -14.30
N MET A 195 -9.52 -2.19 -15.31
CA MET A 195 -9.70 -0.94 -16.03
C MET A 195 -11.02 -0.94 -16.79
N LEU A 196 -11.82 0.10 -16.63
CA LEU A 196 -13.13 0.27 -17.29
C LEU A 196 -13.10 1.35 -18.38
N VAL A 197 -12.24 2.35 -18.22
CA VAL A 197 -12.12 3.47 -19.17
C VAL A 197 -11.38 3.01 -20.42
N LYS A 198 -11.97 3.23 -21.57
CA LYS A 198 -11.40 2.87 -22.89
C LYS A 198 -10.84 4.08 -23.64
N THR A 199 -11.13 5.30 -23.16
CA THR A 199 -10.85 6.58 -23.82
C THR A 199 -9.65 7.31 -23.20
N TYR A 200 -9.60 8.65 -23.28
CA TYR A 200 -8.42 9.46 -22.90
C TYR A 200 -7.96 9.36 -21.43
N ALA A 201 -8.86 9.03 -20.50
CA ALA A 201 -8.50 8.92 -19.08
C ALA A 201 -8.04 7.50 -18.68
N PHE A 202 -7.82 6.59 -19.64
CA PHE A 202 -7.36 5.22 -19.35
C PHE A 202 -6.00 5.21 -18.64
N ASP A 203 -5.09 6.09 -19.01
CA ASP A 203 -3.77 6.23 -18.37
C ASP A 203 -3.90 6.57 -16.89
N LEU A 204 -4.79 7.52 -16.56
CA LEU A 204 -5.06 7.89 -15.18
C LEU A 204 -5.65 6.71 -14.40
N GLU A 205 -6.65 6.02 -14.99
CA GLU A 205 -7.27 4.87 -14.34
C GLU A 205 -6.29 3.73 -14.14
N LEU A 206 -5.49 3.39 -15.14
CA LEU A 206 -4.47 2.35 -15.10
C LEU A 206 -3.47 2.58 -13.95
N LEU A 207 -2.92 3.80 -13.88
CA LEU A 207 -1.95 4.16 -12.85
C LEU A 207 -2.60 4.26 -11.46
N ALA A 208 -3.84 4.75 -11.37
CA ALA A 208 -4.59 4.80 -10.12
C ALA A 208 -4.92 3.39 -9.60
N ILE A 209 -5.29 2.47 -10.48
CA ILE A 209 -5.48 1.05 -10.13
C ILE A 209 -4.15 0.47 -9.65
N ALA A 210 -3.08 0.55 -10.43
CA ALA A 210 -1.78 0.00 -10.07
C ALA A 210 -1.28 0.55 -8.73
N ALA A 211 -1.40 1.85 -8.49
CA ALA A 211 -1.06 2.47 -7.20
C ALA A 211 -1.94 1.94 -6.06
N SER A 212 -3.26 1.75 -6.28
CA SER A 212 -4.17 1.17 -5.29
C SER A 212 -3.83 -0.28 -4.95
N LEU A 213 -3.19 -0.99 -5.88
CA LEU A 213 -2.68 -2.34 -5.73
C LEU A 213 -1.27 -2.40 -5.09
N GLY A 214 -0.73 -1.25 -4.70
CA GLY A 214 0.56 -1.15 -4.04
C GLY A 214 1.76 -1.10 -4.97
N ALA A 215 1.58 -0.90 -6.29
CA ALA A 215 2.68 -0.75 -7.21
C ALA A 215 3.51 0.50 -6.91
N ARG A 216 4.82 0.38 -6.94
CA ARG A 216 5.76 1.50 -6.84
C ARG A 216 5.90 2.17 -8.20
N ILE A 217 5.52 3.44 -8.28
CA ILE A 217 5.57 4.22 -9.52
C ILE A 217 6.69 5.25 -9.41
N ALA A 218 7.59 5.26 -10.38
CA ALA A 218 8.64 6.27 -10.52
C ALA A 218 8.48 7.06 -11.82
N GLU A 219 9.19 8.18 -11.91
CA GLU A 219 9.22 9.01 -13.11
C GLU A 219 10.60 8.93 -13.78
N ALA A 220 10.59 8.99 -15.11
CA ALA A 220 11.79 9.15 -15.93
C ALA A 220 11.76 10.48 -16.69
N PRO A 221 12.91 11.15 -16.86
CA PRO A 221 13.00 12.35 -17.69
C PRO A 221 12.75 12.00 -19.15
N VAL A 222 12.06 12.89 -19.88
CA VAL A 222 11.78 12.73 -21.30
C VAL A 222 12.20 13.96 -22.11
N VAL A 223 12.64 13.70 -23.33
CA VAL A 223 12.87 14.73 -24.35
C VAL A 223 11.77 14.57 -25.40
N ILE A 224 10.92 15.58 -25.51
CA ILE A 224 9.82 15.60 -26.46
C ILE A 224 10.07 16.67 -27.50
N ARG A 225 10.16 16.24 -28.75
CA ARG A 225 10.26 17.14 -29.93
C ARG A 225 8.90 17.06 -30.63
N PHE A 226 8.12 18.08 -30.47
CA PHE A 226 6.83 18.16 -31.15
C PHE A 226 7.01 18.51 -32.64
N GLY A 227 6.45 17.71 -33.53
CA GLY A 227 6.28 18.09 -34.92
C GLY A 227 5.30 19.25 -35.08
N GLU A 228 5.29 19.90 -36.26
CA GLU A 228 4.54 21.14 -36.53
C GLU A 228 2.99 21.02 -36.43
N LYS A 229 2.41 19.85 -36.29
CA LYS A 229 0.96 19.61 -36.29
C LYS A 229 0.38 19.38 -34.91
N PHE A 230 0.19 20.46 -34.16
CA PHE A 230 -0.62 20.38 -32.94
C PHE A 230 -2.13 20.49 -33.24
N GLY A 231 -2.86 19.41 -33.14
CA GLY A 231 -4.30 19.46 -33.10
C GLY A 231 -4.81 20.28 -31.90
N ALA A 232 -5.75 21.20 -32.13
CA ALA A 232 -6.41 21.92 -31.05
C ALA A 232 -7.21 20.94 -30.17
N LEU A 233 -7.04 21.00 -28.85
CA LEU A 233 -7.88 20.25 -27.92
C LEU A 233 -9.33 20.77 -28.05
N LYS A 234 -10.23 19.94 -28.59
CA LYS A 234 -11.63 20.29 -28.72
C LYS A 234 -12.26 20.39 -27.32
N PRO A 235 -13.11 21.38 -27.03
CA PRO A 235 -13.79 21.52 -25.71
C PRO A 235 -14.50 20.24 -25.25
N ARG A 236 -15.08 19.50 -26.19
CA ARG A 236 -15.74 18.21 -25.94
C ARG A 236 -14.77 17.17 -25.35
N THR A 237 -13.51 17.14 -25.82
CA THR A 237 -12.47 16.22 -25.32
C THR A 237 -12.07 16.59 -23.88
N ILE A 238 -11.93 17.88 -23.56
CA ILE A 238 -11.62 18.37 -22.21
C ILE A 238 -12.73 17.97 -21.25
N PHE A 239 -14.00 18.19 -21.63
CA PHE A 239 -15.14 17.79 -20.81
C PHE A 239 -15.20 16.26 -20.59
N GLN A 240 -14.90 15.49 -21.61
CA GLN A 240 -14.86 14.01 -21.54
C GLN A 240 -13.76 13.53 -20.61
N MET A 241 -12.56 14.13 -20.68
CA MET A 241 -11.45 13.84 -19.76
C MET A 241 -11.81 14.18 -18.31
N ALA A 242 -12.43 15.33 -18.08
CA ALA A 242 -12.85 15.74 -16.73
C ALA A 242 -13.90 14.78 -16.15
N ARG A 243 -14.92 14.44 -16.93
CA ARG A 243 -15.95 13.47 -16.53
C ARG A 243 -15.37 12.10 -16.20
N ASP A 244 -14.48 11.59 -17.07
CA ASP A 244 -13.89 10.26 -16.89
C ASP A 244 -12.93 10.27 -15.69
N SER A 245 -12.20 11.37 -15.45
CA SER A 245 -11.35 11.54 -14.25
C SER A 245 -12.17 11.57 -12.96
N LEU A 246 -13.32 12.25 -12.96
CA LEU A 246 -14.27 12.24 -11.83
C LEU A 246 -14.85 10.84 -11.60
N ALA A 247 -15.13 10.08 -12.67
CA ALA A 247 -15.60 8.71 -12.56
C ALA A 247 -14.50 7.78 -11.98
N VAL A 248 -13.23 7.98 -12.34
CA VAL A 248 -12.09 7.27 -11.73
C VAL A 248 -11.98 7.61 -10.25
N PHE A 249 -12.06 8.89 -9.88
CA PHE A 249 -12.07 9.33 -8.48
C PHE A 249 -13.21 8.67 -7.69
N TYR A 250 -14.43 8.70 -8.20
CA TYR A 250 -15.59 8.10 -7.56
C TYR A 250 -15.42 6.60 -7.32
N ARG A 251 -14.95 5.87 -8.33
CA ARG A 251 -14.65 4.43 -8.23
C ARG A 251 -13.50 4.14 -7.26
N LEU A 252 -12.45 4.97 -7.26
CA LEU A 252 -11.27 4.75 -6.42
C LEU A 252 -11.53 5.08 -4.95
N ARG A 253 -12.10 6.26 -4.68
CA ARG A 253 -12.19 6.81 -3.32
C ARG A 253 -13.51 6.54 -2.62
N ILE A 254 -14.62 6.55 -3.36
CA ILE A 254 -15.97 6.40 -2.80
C ILE A 254 -16.43 4.95 -2.86
N LEU A 255 -16.46 4.35 -4.04
CA LEU A 255 -16.88 2.96 -4.20
C LEU A 255 -15.83 1.94 -3.79
N ARG A 256 -14.53 2.32 -3.77
CA ARG A 256 -13.40 1.40 -3.60
C ARG A 256 -13.49 0.20 -4.56
N TYR A 257 -13.97 0.46 -5.76
CA TYR A 257 -14.31 -0.55 -6.76
C TYR A 257 -13.10 -1.41 -7.12
N TYR A 258 -11.95 -0.78 -7.33
CA TYR A 258 -10.72 -1.48 -7.74
C TYR A 258 -10.11 -2.32 -6.63
N ALA A 259 -10.46 -2.02 -5.38
CA ALA A 259 -9.99 -2.73 -4.20
C ALA A 259 -10.64 -4.12 -4.01
N LYS A 260 -11.78 -4.37 -4.65
CA LYS A 260 -12.59 -5.56 -4.38
C LYS A 260 -12.17 -6.85 -5.09
N ALA A 261 -11.14 -6.85 -5.89
CA ALA A 261 -10.82 -8.00 -6.74
C ALA A 261 -9.33 -8.18 -7.04
N LEU A 262 -8.52 -8.68 -6.10
CA LEU A 262 -7.21 -9.25 -6.41
C LEU A 262 -7.02 -10.60 -5.74
N VAL A 263 -6.79 -11.60 -6.56
CA VAL A 263 -6.08 -12.80 -6.15
C VAL A 263 -4.60 -12.55 -6.49
N PRO A 264 -3.66 -12.52 -5.53
CA PRO A 264 -2.24 -12.45 -5.83
C PRO A 264 -1.84 -13.69 -6.62
N ARG A 265 -0.88 -13.56 -7.56
CA ARG A 265 -0.25 -14.74 -8.14
C ARG A 265 0.40 -15.55 -7.02
N ARG A 266 0.20 -16.88 -7.01
CA ARG A 266 0.95 -17.80 -6.17
C ARG A 266 2.45 -17.56 -6.42
N ALA A 267 3.20 -17.36 -5.33
CA ALA A 267 4.66 -17.43 -5.40
C ALA A 267 5.05 -18.86 -5.80
N ASP A 268 6.08 -19.02 -6.64
CA ASP A 268 6.61 -20.33 -7.02
C ASP A 268 7.16 -21.10 -5.81
N HIS A 269 7.66 -20.37 -4.80
CA HIS A 269 8.01 -20.88 -3.48
C HIS A 269 6.88 -20.58 -2.50
N GLN A 270 6.42 -21.62 -1.78
CA GLN A 270 5.39 -21.52 -0.74
C GLN A 270 6.04 -21.74 0.64
N PRO A 271 6.58 -20.68 1.29
CA PRO A 271 7.24 -20.82 2.57
C PRO A 271 6.26 -21.34 3.63
N PHE A 272 6.75 -22.17 4.55
CA PHE A 272 5.96 -22.62 5.69
C PHE A 272 5.77 -21.47 6.68
N VAL A 273 4.54 -21.23 7.14
CA VAL A 273 4.20 -20.12 8.04
C VAL A 273 3.79 -20.66 9.39
N SER A 274 4.42 -20.21 10.48
CA SER A 274 3.98 -20.48 11.85
C SER A 274 3.19 -19.28 12.36
N ILE A 275 1.90 -19.48 12.62
CA ILE A 275 1.03 -18.48 13.23
C ILE A 275 1.16 -18.59 14.74
N VAL A 276 1.36 -17.47 15.43
CA VAL A 276 1.57 -17.42 16.89
C VAL A 276 0.48 -16.57 17.53
N ILE A 277 -0.31 -17.19 18.42
CA ILE A 277 -1.36 -16.55 19.20
C ILE A 277 -1.02 -16.62 20.68
N ALA A 278 -0.71 -15.48 21.29
CA ALA A 278 -0.54 -15.36 22.73
C ALA A 278 -1.90 -15.04 23.36
N CYS A 279 -2.44 -15.92 24.19
CA CYS A 279 -3.74 -15.72 24.86
C CYS A 279 -3.63 -16.01 26.36
N PRO A 280 -4.43 -15.38 27.23
CA PRO A 280 -4.50 -15.74 28.65
C PRO A 280 -5.33 -17.00 28.87
N SER A 281 -6.46 -17.15 28.18
CA SER A 281 -7.40 -18.25 28.28
C SER A 281 -8.25 -18.37 27.02
N PRO A 282 -8.92 -19.50 26.79
CA PRO A 282 -9.91 -19.63 25.73
C PRO A 282 -11.00 -18.55 25.82
N SER A 283 -11.42 -18.03 24.68
CA SER A 283 -12.48 -17.04 24.56
C SER A 283 -13.21 -17.20 23.23
N TRP A 284 -14.43 -16.69 23.13
CA TRP A 284 -15.19 -16.71 21.88
C TRP A 284 -14.47 -15.96 20.74
N MET A 285 -13.63 -14.95 21.05
CA MET A 285 -12.82 -14.22 20.05
C MET A 285 -11.70 -15.11 19.52
N LEU A 286 -11.08 -15.91 20.40
CA LEU A 286 -10.09 -16.91 19.99
C LEU A 286 -10.74 -17.98 19.09
N ASP A 287 -11.96 -18.44 19.41
CA ASP A 287 -12.69 -19.42 18.60
C ASP A 287 -12.99 -18.86 17.20
N GLU A 288 -13.38 -17.58 17.09
CA GLU A 288 -13.56 -16.88 15.81
C GLU A 288 -12.23 -16.77 15.04
N GLY A 289 -11.13 -16.45 15.72
CA GLY A 289 -9.78 -16.44 15.14
C GLY A 289 -9.36 -17.79 14.59
N ILE A 290 -9.56 -18.87 15.36
CA ILE A 290 -9.29 -20.25 14.94
C ILE A 290 -10.09 -20.61 13.69
N ALA A 291 -11.39 -20.32 13.67
CA ALA A 291 -12.25 -20.59 12.50
C ALA A 291 -11.77 -19.85 11.26
N ALA A 292 -11.37 -18.58 11.37
CA ALA A 292 -10.86 -17.78 10.27
C ALA A 292 -9.47 -18.24 9.78
N ILE A 293 -8.63 -18.75 10.68
CA ILE A 293 -7.32 -19.35 10.32
C ILE A 293 -7.54 -20.67 9.54
N CYS A 294 -8.49 -21.50 9.95
CA CYS A 294 -8.84 -22.70 9.19
C CYS A 294 -9.39 -22.42 7.79
N ALA A 295 -9.97 -21.25 7.58
CA ALA A 295 -10.52 -20.80 6.30
C ALA A 295 -9.48 -20.13 5.37
N GLN A 296 -8.18 -20.14 5.73
CA GLN A 296 -7.13 -19.54 4.89
C GLN A 296 -6.99 -20.27 3.56
N THR A 297 -6.84 -19.50 2.48
CA THR A 297 -6.60 -20.05 1.13
C THR A 297 -5.19 -20.60 0.94
N TYR A 298 -4.25 -20.14 1.74
CA TYR A 298 -2.86 -20.59 1.75
C TYR A 298 -2.71 -21.91 2.52
N PRO A 299 -2.18 -23.00 1.92
CA PRO A 299 -2.24 -24.33 2.53
C PRO A 299 -1.08 -24.65 3.49
N ASN A 300 0.04 -23.89 3.44
CA ASN A 300 1.30 -24.31 4.08
C ASN A 300 1.54 -23.55 5.39
N TRP A 301 0.85 -23.94 6.46
CA TRP A 301 0.91 -23.27 7.77
C TRP A 301 0.70 -24.20 8.95
N GLU A 302 1.20 -23.78 10.11
CA GLU A 302 0.82 -24.27 11.45
C GLU A 302 0.36 -23.10 12.32
N CYS A 303 -0.38 -23.38 13.39
CA CYS A 303 -0.79 -22.39 14.38
C CYS A 303 -0.44 -22.84 15.80
N LEU A 304 0.29 -21.97 16.50
CA LEU A 304 0.72 -22.16 17.89
C LEU A 304 -0.12 -21.27 18.79
N ILE A 305 -0.93 -21.88 19.65
CA ILE A 305 -1.76 -21.18 20.64
C ILE A 305 -1.07 -21.32 22.00
N LEU A 306 -0.80 -20.19 22.66
CA LEU A 306 -0.02 -20.14 23.90
C LEU A 306 -0.87 -19.59 25.05
N PRO A 307 -1.71 -20.44 25.69
CA PRO A 307 -2.51 -20.06 26.85
C PRO A 307 -1.68 -20.02 28.15
N ASP A 308 -2.23 -19.37 29.21
CA ASP A 308 -1.62 -19.37 30.54
C ASP A 308 -1.60 -20.76 31.16
N ALA A 309 -2.64 -21.53 30.94
CA ALA A 309 -2.80 -22.88 31.48
C ALA A 309 -3.28 -23.85 30.41
N ASP A 310 -3.14 -25.15 30.70
CA ASP A 310 -3.76 -26.19 29.90
C ASP A 310 -5.28 -26.10 30.04
N ALA A 311 -5.93 -25.65 28.98
CA ALA A 311 -7.37 -25.48 28.93
C ALA A 311 -7.91 -26.05 27.61
N PRO A 312 -9.08 -26.67 27.61
CA PRO A 312 -9.66 -27.24 26.40
C PRO A 312 -9.94 -26.13 25.38
N ILE A 313 -9.31 -26.21 24.23
CA ILE A 313 -9.54 -25.34 23.08
C ILE A 313 -10.23 -26.16 22.01
N THR A 314 -11.39 -25.70 21.55
CA THR A 314 -12.15 -26.40 20.51
C THR A 314 -11.49 -26.15 19.16
N LEU A 315 -10.94 -27.18 18.53
CA LEU A 315 -10.32 -27.12 17.23
C LEU A 315 -11.22 -27.75 16.17
N PRO A 316 -11.46 -27.09 15.01
CA PRO A 316 -12.21 -27.68 13.91
C PRO A 316 -11.51 -28.94 13.38
N ALA A 317 -12.24 -30.05 13.23
CA ALA A 317 -11.68 -31.34 12.83
C ALA A 317 -10.88 -31.29 11.52
N ALA A 318 -11.31 -30.47 10.58
CA ALA A 318 -10.67 -30.34 9.25
C ALA A 318 -9.23 -29.81 9.29
N CYS A 319 -8.85 -29.08 10.33
CA CYS A 319 -7.53 -28.42 10.44
C CYS A 319 -6.85 -28.64 11.80
N ALA A 320 -7.42 -29.50 12.66
CA ALA A 320 -6.92 -29.75 14.01
C ALA A 320 -5.44 -30.16 14.05
N GLY A 321 -4.98 -30.93 13.07
CA GLY A 321 -3.58 -31.36 12.95
C GLY A 321 -2.57 -30.22 12.68
N SER A 322 -3.04 -29.07 12.24
CA SER A 322 -2.20 -27.89 12.03
C SER A 322 -2.06 -26.99 13.28
N PHE A 323 -2.77 -27.33 14.37
CA PHE A 323 -2.71 -26.57 15.61
C PHE A 323 -1.89 -27.28 16.67
N ARG A 324 -1.15 -26.49 17.44
CA ARG A 324 -0.43 -26.92 18.64
C ARG A 324 -0.75 -25.98 19.79
N VAL A 325 -1.24 -26.52 20.88
CA VAL A 325 -1.51 -25.77 22.12
C VAL A 325 -0.33 -25.96 23.06
N ILE A 326 0.28 -24.86 23.50
CA ILE A 326 1.51 -24.86 24.29
C ILE A 326 1.28 -23.98 25.54
N PRO A 327 0.89 -24.53 26.68
CA PRO A 327 0.75 -23.78 27.91
C PRO A 327 2.06 -23.13 28.34
N THR A 328 2.02 -21.86 28.73
CA THR A 328 3.24 -21.07 29.04
C THR A 328 3.33 -20.64 30.49
N GLY A 329 2.29 -20.86 31.27
CA GLY A 329 2.14 -20.19 32.55
C GLY A 329 1.65 -18.73 32.38
N LYS A 330 1.36 -18.10 33.49
CA LYS A 330 0.93 -16.69 33.52
C LYS A 330 2.14 -15.77 33.33
N VAL A 331 2.52 -15.58 32.06
CA VAL A 331 3.63 -14.72 31.64
C VAL A 331 3.12 -13.63 30.70
N ARG A 332 3.97 -12.64 30.39
CA ARG A 332 3.62 -11.51 29.50
C ARG A 332 3.49 -11.95 28.04
N PRO A 333 2.73 -11.21 27.22
CA PRO A 333 2.58 -11.54 25.80
C PRO A 333 3.91 -11.68 25.03
N ALA A 334 4.91 -10.84 25.34
CA ALA A 334 6.24 -10.90 24.73
C ALA A 334 6.93 -12.25 25.02
N GLU A 335 6.85 -12.77 26.26
CA GLU A 335 7.43 -14.05 26.65
C GLU A 335 6.72 -15.20 25.93
N LYS A 336 5.37 -15.15 25.84
CA LYS A 336 4.58 -16.12 25.08
C LYS A 336 4.97 -16.11 23.59
N ARG A 337 5.05 -14.94 22.98
CA ARG A 337 5.48 -14.81 21.59
C ARG A 337 6.90 -15.34 21.37
N ASN A 338 7.82 -15.10 22.30
CA ASN A 338 9.17 -15.67 22.25
C ASN A 338 9.14 -17.20 22.34
N ARG A 339 8.30 -17.77 23.19
CA ARG A 339 8.09 -19.23 23.22
C ARG A 339 7.54 -19.73 21.89
N GLY A 340 6.58 -19.01 21.31
CA GLY A 340 6.05 -19.31 19.98
C GLY A 340 7.11 -19.26 18.88
N ILE A 341 8.01 -18.28 18.92
CA ILE A 341 9.14 -18.17 17.98
C ILE A 341 10.06 -19.40 18.10
N GLN A 342 10.38 -19.86 19.32
CA GLN A 342 11.22 -21.03 19.54
C GLN A 342 10.58 -22.33 19.04
N GLU A 343 9.27 -22.47 19.18
CA GLU A 343 8.49 -23.64 18.76
C GLU A 343 8.11 -23.63 17.28
N ALA A 344 8.23 -22.45 16.62
CA ALA A 344 7.86 -22.25 15.22
C ALA A 344 8.77 -23.04 14.27
N ARG A 345 8.15 -23.75 13.33
CA ARG A 345 8.84 -24.54 12.28
C ARG A 345 8.88 -23.78 10.95
N GLY A 346 8.09 -22.73 10.82
CA GLY A 346 7.96 -21.96 9.60
C GLY A 346 9.14 -21.05 9.32
N GLU A 347 9.40 -20.79 8.05
CA GLU A 347 10.35 -19.77 7.58
C GLU A 347 9.87 -18.35 7.94
N ILE A 348 8.58 -18.20 8.13
CA ILE A 348 7.91 -16.95 8.49
C ILE A 348 7.09 -17.17 9.75
N VAL A 349 7.18 -16.26 10.70
CA VAL A 349 6.33 -16.24 11.89
C VAL A 349 5.30 -15.12 11.74
N ALA A 350 4.03 -15.48 11.84
CA ALA A 350 2.90 -14.56 11.76
C ALA A 350 2.30 -14.35 13.17
N PHE A 351 2.35 -13.13 13.67
CA PHE A 351 1.74 -12.77 14.95
C PHE A 351 0.33 -12.22 14.75
N ILE A 352 -0.61 -12.72 15.53
CA ILE A 352 -1.98 -12.22 15.60
C ILE A 352 -2.45 -12.31 17.06
N ASP A 353 -3.24 -11.35 17.51
CA ASP A 353 -3.76 -11.31 18.87
C ASP A 353 -4.98 -12.23 19.02
N ASP A 354 -5.29 -12.66 20.24
CA ASP A 354 -6.40 -13.57 20.59
C ASP A 354 -7.79 -12.89 20.49
N ASP A 355 -7.83 -11.57 20.32
CA ASP A 355 -9.02 -10.77 20.05
C ASP A 355 -9.09 -10.27 18.59
N ALA A 356 -8.48 -11.07 17.68
CA ALA A 356 -8.42 -10.73 16.27
C ALA A 356 -8.59 -11.97 15.37
N TYR A 357 -9.16 -11.77 14.19
CA TYR A 357 -9.27 -12.81 13.17
C TYR A 357 -8.85 -12.31 11.77
N PRO A 358 -8.16 -13.14 10.97
CA PRO A 358 -7.64 -12.73 9.67
C PRO A 358 -8.69 -12.81 8.56
N ASP A 359 -8.49 -12.02 7.49
CA ASP A 359 -9.17 -12.23 6.20
C ASP A 359 -8.73 -13.55 5.57
N THR A 360 -9.59 -14.16 4.75
CA THR A 360 -9.32 -15.47 4.10
C THR A 360 -8.05 -15.53 3.27
N ASN A 361 -7.57 -14.42 2.73
CA ASN A 361 -6.35 -14.34 1.93
C ASN A 361 -5.16 -13.74 2.68
N TRP A 362 -5.22 -13.64 3.99
CA TRP A 362 -4.24 -12.96 4.83
C TRP A 362 -2.82 -13.54 4.66
N LEU A 363 -2.67 -14.86 4.72
CA LEU A 363 -1.39 -15.54 4.51
C LEU A 363 -0.91 -15.39 3.06
N GLU A 364 -1.79 -15.61 2.09
CA GLU A 364 -1.49 -15.52 0.65
C GLU A 364 -0.93 -14.14 0.27
N TYR A 365 -1.48 -13.06 0.84
CA TYR A 365 -1.00 -11.70 0.60
C TYR A 365 0.33 -11.42 1.28
N ALA A 366 0.58 -11.96 2.46
CA ALA A 366 1.77 -11.69 3.23
C ALA A 366 3.01 -12.41 2.69
N VAL A 367 2.91 -13.72 2.37
CA VAL A 367 4.06 -14.56 2.01
C VAL A 367 4.80 -14.08 0.77
N ARG A 368 4.12 -13.44 -0.17
CA ARG A 368 4.71 -12.92 -1.41
C ARG A 368 5.84 -11.90 -1.20
N TYR A 369 5.85 -11.22 -0.06
CA TYR A 369 6.87 -10.22 0.27
C TYR A 369 8.20 -10.85 0.64
N PHE A 370 8.20 -12.06 1.10
CA PHE A 370 9.39 -12.75 1.58
C PHE A 370 10.26 -13.35 0.47
N THR A 371 9.90 -13.17 -0.78
CA THR A 371 10.78 -13.37 -1.95
C THR A 371 11.85 -12.26 -2.05
N GLU A 372 11.60 -11.06 -1.47
CA GLU A 372 12.58 -9.96 -1.44
C GLU A 372 13.45 -10.09 -0.17
N PRO A 373 14.78 -10.30 -0.30
CA PRO A 373 15.65 -10.59 0.86
C PRO A 373 15.79 -9.41 1.85
N ASP A 374 15.57 -8.18 1.41
CA ASP A 374 15.65 -6.96 2.21
C ASP A 374 14.37 -6.71 3.05
N ILE A 375 13.28 -7.43 2.78
CA ILE A 375 12.07 -7.35 3.59
C ILE A 375 12.20 -8.31 4.77
N GLY A 376 12.24 -7.73 5.98
CA GLY A 376 12.30 -8.47 7.24
C GLY A 376 10.92 -8.74 7.82
N ALA A 377 9.98 -7.83 7.61
CA ALA A 377 8.62 -7.96 8.13
C ALA A 377 7.58 -7.31 7.22
N VAL A 378 6.35 -7.80 7.33
CA VAL A 378 5.19 -7.21 6.65
C VAL A 378 3.97 -7.25 7.57
N GLY A 379 3.14 -6.20 7.48
CA GLY A 379 1.89 -6.12 8.23
C GLY A 379 0.79 -5.40 7.44
N GLY A 380 -0.41 -5.44 7.96
CA GLY A 380 -1.57 -4.83 7.33
C GLY A 380 -2.61 -4.35 8.34
N PRO A 381 -3.68 -3.65 7.92
CA PRO A 381 -4.58 -2.99 8.84
C PRO A 381 -5.31 -3.96 9.77
N GLY A 382 -5.45 -3.53 11.04
CA GLY A 382 -6.37 -4.15 12.00
C GLY A 382 -7.67 -3.33 12.01
N ILE A 383 -8.68 -3.77 11.26
CA ILE A 383 -9.95 -3.04 11.13
C ILE A 383 -10.96 -3.55 12.16
N THR A 384 -11.84 -2.65 12.60
CA THR A 384 -12.89 -3.04 13.54
C THR A 384 -13.94 -3.91 12.86
N PRO A 385 -14.28 -5.09 13.41
CA PRO A 385 -15.31 -5.94 12.84
C PRO A 385 -16.66 -5.23 12.70
N PRO A 386 -17.37 -5.41 11.57
CA PRO A 386 -18.69 -4.81 11.39
C PRO A 386 -19.74 -5.37 12.36
N GLY A 387 -19.54 -6.60 12.85
CA GLY A 387 -20.39 -7.29 13.81
C GLY A 387 -20.23 -6.86 15.27
N ASP A 388 -19.21 -6.09 15.61
CA ASP A 388 -18.96 -5.63 16.98
C ASP A 388 -20.12 -4.84 17.59
N LYS A 389 -20.22 -4.86 18.92
CA LYS A 389 -21.17 -4.04 19.68
C LYS A 389 -20.99 -2.56 19.38
N ALA A 390 -22.06 -1.79 19.45
CA ALA A 390 -22.09 -0.37 19.02
C ALA A 390 -20.95 0.48 19.62
N LEU A 391 -20.68 0.39 20.92
CA LEU A 391 -19.61 1.16 21.57
C LEU A 391 -18.21 0.73 21.12
N ALA A 392 -17.98 -0.54 20.81
CA ALA A 392 -16.70 -1.01 20.26
C ALA A 392 -16.49 -0.48 18.84
N ARG A 393 -17.54 -0.49 17.99
CA ARG A 393 -17.48 0.12 16.64
C ARG A 393 -17.23 1.63 16.69
N ILE A 394 -17.82 2.33 17.68
CA ILE A 394 -17.56 3.76 17.85
C ILE A 394 -16.12 3.98 18.33
N GLY A 395 -15.60 3.14 19.23
CA GLY A 395 -14.17 3.15 19.61
C GLY A 395 -13.25 2.95 18.40
N GLY A 396 -13.60 2.04 17.49
CA GLY A 396 -12.90 1.86 16.21
C GLY A 396 -12.94 3.11 15.31
N ARG A 397 -14.07 3.81 15.23
CA ARG A 397 -14.17 5.10 14.52
C ARG A 397 -13.28 6.18 15.14
N VAL A 398 -13.12 6.19 16.47
CA VAL A 398 -12.22 7.12 17.15
C VAL A 398 -10.76 6.81 16.74
N TYR A 399 -10.33 5.55 16.70
CA TYR A 399 -9.00 5.18 16.19
C TYR A 399 -8.83 5.50 14.69
N ASP A 400 -9.87 5.33 13.86
CA ASP A 400 -9.83 5.69 12.43
C ASP A 400 -9.91 7.22 12.20
N ASN A 401 -10.10 8.04 13.23
CA ASN A 401 -10.14 9.48 13.09
C ASN A 401 -8.75 10.07 12.84
N ILE A 402 -8.65 11.00 11.88
CA ILE A 402 -7.39 11.64 11.52
C ILE A 402 -6.80 12.47 12.67
N LEU A 403 -7.62 13.05 13.50
CA LEU A 403 -7.17 13.85 14.66
C LEU A 403 -6.57 12.98 15.76
N VAL A 404 -7.01 11.72 15.90
CA VAL A 404 -6.49 10.77 16.89
C VAL A 404 -5.26 10.03 16.39
N SER A 405 -5.33 9.47 15.20
CA SER A 405 -4.29 8.60 14.67
C SER A 405 -3.35 9.28 13.66
N GLY A 406 -3.70 10.47 13.17
CA GLY A 406 -2.85 11.22 12.24
C GLY A 406 -2.35 10.37 11.07
N ASN A 407 -1.03 10.34 10.87
CA ASN A 407 -0.38 9.55 9.83
C ASN A 407 -0.43 8.03 10.07
N TYR A 408 -0.83 7.56 11.26
CA TYR A 408 -0.97 6.13 11.60
C TYR A 408 -2.39 5.60 11.37
N ARG A 409 -3.31 6.41 10.87
CA ARG A 409 -4.68 6.05 10.56
C ARG A 409 -4.78 4.81 9.65
N TYR A 410 -3.82 4.58 8.77
CA TYR A 410 -3.77 3.41 7.91
C TYR A 410 -3.79 2.07 8.67
N ARG A 411 -3.38 2.04 9.94
CA ARG A 411 -3.41 0.84 10.78
C ARG A 411 -4.82 0.39 11.16
N TYR A 412 -5.80 1.28 11.07
CA TYR A 412 -7.16 1.08 11.57
C TYR A 412 -8.22 1.10 10.48
N LYS A 413 -7.82 1.33 9.25
CA LYS A 413 -8.71 1.50 8.11
C LYS A 413 -8.30 0.64 6.93
N ALA A 414 -9.28 -0.09 6.35
CA ALA A 414 -9.05 -0.79 5.10
C ALA A 414 -8.73 0.18 3.94
N GLY A 415 -7.86 -0.25 3.06
CA GLY A 415 -7.41 0.53 1.90
C GLY A 415 -6.23 1.46 2.23
N GLY A 416 -5.70 2.07 1.22
CA GLY A 416 -4.49 2.88 1.30
C GLY A 416 -3.45 2.41 0.29
N VAL A 417 -2.21 2.85 0.46
CA VAL A 417 -1.09 2.54 -0.43
C VAL A 417 -0.04 1.74 0.35
N ARG A 418 0.53 0.71 -0.27
CA ARG A 418 1.72 0.02 0.22
C ARG A 418 2.83 1.03 0.53
N LYS A 419 3.50 0.87 1.67
CA LYS A 419 4.60 1.75 2.07
C LYS A 419 5.54 1.08 3.06
N ASP A 420 6.76 1.62 3.15
CA ASP A 420 7.67 1.30 4.24
C ASP A 420 7.17 1.96 5.54
N VAL A 421 7.32 1.23 6.64
CA VAL A 421 6.96 1.70 7.99
C VAL A 421 8.07 1.38 8.97
N GLU A 422 8.17 2.19 10.04
CA GLU A 422 9.21 2.03 11.06
C GLU A 422 8.71 1.41 12.36
N ASP A 423 7.41 1.29 12.52
CA ASP A 423 6.77 0.82 13.75
C ASP A 423 5.42 0.18 13.40
N TYR A 424 5.21 -1.06 13.81
CA TYR A 424 4.00 -1.81 13.49
C TYR A 424 3.58 -2.73 14.66
N PRO A 425 2.27 -2.83 15.00
CA PRO A 425 1.80 -3.67 16.10
C PRO A 425 1.78 -5.16 15.72
N SER A 426 2.07 -6.02 16.68
CA SER A 426 2.08 -7.49 16.51
C SER A 426 0.71 -8.12 16.32
N CYS A 427 -0.38 -7.37 16.46
CA CYS A 427 -1.71 -7.91 16.17
C CYS A 427 -1.91 -8.30 14.69
N ASN A 428 -1.00 -7.90 13.81
CA ASN A 428 -0.97 -8.25 12.38
C ASN A 428 0.43 -8.04 11.82
N LEU A 429 1.37 -8.89 12.18
CA LEU A 429 2.77 -8.75 11.79
C LEU A 429 3.37 -10.10 11.41
N PHE A 430 3.96 -10.19 10.24
CA PHE A 430 4.75 -11.30 9.74
C PHE A 430 6.23 -10.95 9.79
N VAL A 431 7.07 -11.84 10.26
CA VAL A 431 8.52 -11.61 10.36
C VAL A 431 9.26 -12.86 9.91
N ARG A 432 10.41 -12.69 9.26
CA ARG A 432 11.31 -13.82 8.94
C ARG A 432 11.79 -14.50 10.22
N LYS A 433 11.72 -15.81 10.24
CA LYS A 433 12.15 -16.61 11.40
C LYS A 433 13.64 -16.44 11.68
N ASP A 434 14.48 -16.51 10.64
CA ASP A 434 15.94 -16.33 10.76
C ASP A 434 16.34 -14.96 11.33
N LEU A 435 15.55 -13.92 11.01
CA LEU A 435 15.74 -12.59 11.56
C LEU A 435 15.34 -12.55 13.04
N LEU A 436 14.19 -13.15 13.41
CA LEU A 436 13.75 -13.24 14.81
C LEU A 436 14.78 -13.98 15.67
N ASP A 437 15.34 -15.08 15.18
CA ASP A 437 16.37 -15.84 15.87
C ASP A 437 17.65 -15.00 16.07
N ARG A 438 18.04 -14.22 15.06
CA ARG A 438 19.22 -13.35 15.11
C ARG A 438 19.08 -12.20 16.09
N ILE A 439 17.90 -11.56 16.16
CA ILE A 439 17.65 -10.43 17.06
C ILE A 439 17.21 -10.85 18.46
N GLY A 440 16.98 -12.15 18.70
CA GLY A 440 16.55 -12.70 20.00
C GLY A 440 15.06 -12.54 20.31
N GLY A 441 14.23 -12.29 19.30
CA GLY A 441 12.78 -12.13 19.46
C GLY A 441 12.34 -10.82 20.09
N TYR A 442 11.26 -10.85 20.89
CA TYR A 442 10.74 -9.69 21.61
C TYR A 442 11.52 -9.41 22.88
N ARG A 443 11.77 -8.14 23.17
CA ARG A 443 12.26 -7.72 24.48
C ARG A 443 11.16 -7.80 25.52
N THR A 444 11.43 -8.49 26.63
CA THR A 444 10.44 -8.77 27.68
C THR A 444 10.39 -7.72 28.78
N ASP A 445 11.32 -6.75 28.78
CA ASP A 445 11.43 -5.69 29.80
C ASP A 445 10.31 -4.65 29.72
N PHE A 446 9.62 -4.58 28.58
CA PHE A 446 8.62 -3.55 28.30
C PHE A 446 7.28 -4.18 27.92
N TRP A 447 6.20 -3.62 28.46
CA TRP A 447 4.82 -3.91 28.07
C TRP A 447 3.88 -2.79 28.55
N PRO A 448 3.11 -2.16 27.63
CA PRO A 448 3.22 -2.21 26.17
C PRO A 448 4.48 -1.51 25.64
N GLY A 449 4.83 -1.81 24.37
CA GLY A 449 5.95 -1.18 23.67
C GLY A 449 6.97 -2.18 23.12
N GLU A 450 6.80 -3.48 23.41
CA GLU A 450 7.60 -4.58 22.88
C GLU A 450 7.60 -4.62 21.35
N ASP A 451 6.46 -4.29 20.72
CA ASP A 451 6.31 -4.19 19.25
C ASP A 451 7.21 -3.12 18.65
N THR A 452 7.23 -1.93 19.29
CA THR A 452 8.06 -0.80 18.84
C THR A 452 9.55 -1.14 18.89
N LEU A 453 9.96 -1.90 19.91
CA LEU A 453 11.36 -2.33 20.04
C LEU A 453 11.71 -3.44 19.05
N LEU A 454 10.80 -4.39 18.81
CA LEU A 454 10.98 -5.40 17.77
C LEU A 454 11.16 -4.73 16.40
N CYS A 455 10.30 -3.77 16.04
CA CYS A 455 10.42 -3.03 14.79
C CYS A 455 11.74 -2.27 14.68
N LYS A 456 12.19 -1.66 15.79
CA LYS A 456 13.51 -1.02 15.85
C LYS A 456 14.62 -2.01 15.58
N ASP A 457 14.62 -3.17 16.23
CA ASP A 457 15.64 -4.20 16.07
C ASP A 457 15.67 -4.78 14.65
N ILE A 458 14.49 -4.91 13.98
CA ILE A 458 14.39 -5.29 12.56
C ILE A 458 15.09 -4.25 11.65
N ILE A 459 14.83 -2.96 11.89
CA ILE A 459 15.41 -1.87 11.09
C ILE A 459 16.92 -1.72 11.35
N ASP A 460 17.35 -1.85 12.59
CA ASP A 460 18.77 -1.81 12.96
C ASP A 460 19.56 -2.96 12.30
N ASN A 461 18.91 -4.06 11.92
CA ASN A 461 19.45 -5.15 11.13
C ASN A 461 19.30 -4.94 9.61
N TRP A 462 19.12 -3.70 9.15
CA TRP A 462 19.05 -3.31 7.74
C TRP A 462 17.91 -3.97 6.97
N LYS A 463 16.82 -4.35 7.66
CA LYS A 463 15.63 -4.92 7.05
C LYS A 463 14.50 -3.90 7.03
N ARG A 464 13.65 -4.03 6.02
CA ARG A 464 12.49 -3.17 5.81
C ARG A 464 11.25 -3.81 6.42
N ILE A 465 10.35 -2.97 6.90
CA ILE A 465 9.00 -3.36 7.33
C ILE A 465 8.02 -2.77 6.33
N ILE A 466 7.21 -3.61 5.70
CA ILE A 466 6.22 -3.19 4.70
C ILE A 466 4.82 -3.18 5.31
N TYR A 467 4.09 -2.11 5.07
CA TYR A 467 2.63 -2.09 5.23
C TYR A 467 1.95 -2.41 3.90
N ASP A 468 1.07 -3.39 3.91
CA ASP A 468 0.18 -3.69 2.78
C ASP A 468 -1.29 -3.62 3.23
N PRO A 469 -2.15 -2.77 2.59
CA PRO A 469 -3.56 -2.63 2.94
C PRO A 469 -4.42 -3.87 2.70
N TRP A 470 -3.89 -4.89 2.05
CA TRP A 470 -4.59 -6.16 1.74
C TRP A 470 -4.36 -7.24 2.79
N ILE A 471 -3.33 -7.14 3.60
CA ILE A 471 -3.06 -8.05 4.70
C ILE A 471 -3.98 -7.68 5.87
N VAL A 472 -5.27 -7.95 5.71
CA VAL A 472 -6.31 -7.47 6.62
C VAL A 472 -6.50 -8.44 7.78
N VAL A 473 -6.58 -7.87 8.99
CA VAL A 473 -7.04 -8.53 10.21
C VAL A 473 -8.21 -7.74 10.77
N TYR A 474 -9.24 -8.43 11.21
CA TYR A 474 -10.34 -7.86 11.96
C TYR A 474 -9.99 -7.95 13.44
N HIS A 475 -9.96 -6.82 14.13
CA HIS A 475 -9.50 -6.72 15.53
C HIS A 475 -10.60 -6.11 16.39
N HIS A 476 -11.14 -6.86 17.34
CA HIS A 476 -12.19 -6.43 18.26
C HIS A 476 -11.70 -5.28 19.14
N ARG A 477 -12.46 -4.19 19.13
CA ARG A 477 -12.07 -2.99 19.88
C ARG A 477 -12.68 -2.99 21.27
N ARG A 478 -11.92 -2.45 22.23
CA ARG A 478 -12.46 -2.15 23.55
C ARG A 478 -13.64 -1.18 23.41
N PRO A 479 -14.74 -1.37 24.15
CA PRO A 479 -15.86 -0.43 24.16
C PRO A 479 -15.41 0.99 24.48
N LEU A 480 -15.99 1.98 23.78
CA LEU A 480 -15.67 3.40 23.97
C LEU A 480 -15.82 3.80 25.44
N PHE A 481 -15.10 4.82 25.83
CA PHE A 481 -14.86 5.42 27.13
C PHE A 481 -13.94 4.57 28.02
N LEU A 482 -14.34 4.07 29.16
CA LEU A 482 -13.42 3.61 30.18
C LEU A 482 -12.43 2.53 29.74
N PRO A 483 -12.85 1.42 29.07
CA PRO A 483 -11.90 0.42 28.57
C PRO A 483 -10.98 0.95 27.48
N HIS A 484 -11.52 1.73 26.54
CA HIS A 484 -10.79 2.36 25.46
C HIS A 484 -9.75 3.37 26.00
N LEU A 485 -10.16 4.26 26.91
CA LEU A 485 -9.29 5.30 27.48
C LEU A 485 -8.19 4.70 28.37
N ARG A 486 -8.47 3.63 29.11
CA ARG A 486 -7.45 2.87 29.85
C ARG A 486 -6.36 2.33 28.92
N GLN A 487 -6.76 1.69 27.82
CA GLN A 487 -5.83 1.17 26.83
C GLN A 487 -4.99 2.31 26.20
N LEU A 488 -5.66 3.38 25.75
CA LEU A 488 -5.01 4.52 25.13
C LEU A 488 -4.07 5.24 26.11
N GLY A 489 -4.48 5.35 27.37
CA GLY A 489 -3.66 5.94 28.44
C GLY A 489 -2.38 5.14 28.72
N ARG A 490 -2.43 3.80 28.65
CA ARG A 490 -1.22 2.95 28.71
C ARG A 490 -0.29 3.26 27.54
N TYR A 491 -0.80 3.34 26.31
CA TYR A 491 0.00 3.69 25.14
C TYR A 491 0.61 5.11 25.28
N GLY A 492 -0.17 6.10 25.72
CA GLY A 492 0.32 7.45 25.93
C GLY A 492 1.49 7.48 26.94
N PHE A 493 1.35 6.82 28.09
CA PHE A 493 2.40 6.74 29.09
C PHE A 493 3.70 6.13 28.53
N HIS A 494 3.62 4.98 27.88
CA HIS A 494 4.79 4.31 27.31
C HIS A 494 5.43 5.14 26.20
N ARG A 495 4.65 5.81 25.35
CA ARG A 495 5.19 6.73 24.33
C ARG A 495 5.96 7.89 24.95
N GLY A 496 5.44 8.50 26.03
CA GLY A 496 6.16 9.54 26.77
C GLY A 496 7.47 9.04 27.38
N TYR A 497 7.47 7.85 27.99
CA TYR A 497 8.66 7.23 28.53
C TYR A 497 9.70 6.90 27.44
N PHE A 498 9.27 6.33 26.29
CA PHE A 498 10.13 5.95 25.19
C PHE A 498 10.74 7.15 24.45
N CYS A 499 10.07 8.31 24.42
CA CYS A 499 10.67 9.53 23.88
C CYS A 499 12.02 9.87 24.54
N LYS A 500 12.20 9.55 25.82
CA LYS A 500 13.47 9.74 26.55
C LYS A 500 14.44 8.56 26.35
N ARG A 501 13.91 7.35 26.42
CA ARG A 501 14.73 6.14 26.47
C ARG A 501 15.22 5.70 25.09
N PHE A 502 14.39 5.92 24.06
CA PHE A 502 14.64 5.51 22.66
C PHE A 502 14.31 6.64 21.69
N PRO A 503 15.02 7.79 21.76
CA PRO A 503 14.67 8.99 20.98
C PRO A 503 14.73 8.75 19.48
N SER A 504 15.66 7.94 18.99
CA SER A 504 15.83 7.62 17.55
C SER A 504 14.56 7.08 16.89
N ASN A 505 13.76 6.30 17.62
CA ASN A 505 12.52 5.69 17.13
C ASN A 505 11.25 6.39 17.63
N SER A 506 11.29 6.96 18.84
CA SER A 506 10.07 7.37 19.56
C SER A 506 9.93 8.88 19.78
N LEU A 507 10.97 9.69 19.51
CA LEU A 507 10.87 11.16 19.63
C LEU A 507 10.22 11.75 18.38
N ARG A 508 8.91 11.95 18.42
CA ARG A 508 8.13 12.55 17.33
C ARG A 508 7.30 13.73 17.85
N LEU A 509 7.40 14.87 17.18
CA LEU A 509 6.69 16.10 17.57
C LEU A 509 5.17 15.89 17.67
N SER A 510 4.60 15.05 16.82
CA SER A 510 3.17 14.76 16.83
C SER A 510 2.66 14.14 18.15
N TYR A 511 3.51 13.45 18.90
CA TYR A 511 3.13 12.85 20.18
C TYR A 511 2.95 13.88 21.31
N PHE A 512 3.54 15.08 21.15
CA PHE A 512 3.41 16.18 22.13
C PHE A 512 2.14 16.99 21.93
N ILE A 513 1.50 16.93 20.76
CA ILE A 513 0.31 17.76 20.44
C ILE A 513 -0.81 17.59 21.48
N PRO A 514 -1.22 16.37 21.89
CA PRO A 514 -2.26 16.23 22.91
C PRO A 514 -1.88 16.82 24.26
N THR A 515 -0.61 16.69 24.69
CA THR A 515 -0.12 17.31 25.94
C THR A 515 -0.14 18.84 25.86
N LEU A 516 0.30 19.41 24.72
CA LEU A 516 0.23 20.85 24.49
C LEU A 516 -1.21 21.35 24.49
N PHE A 517 -2.13 20.56 23.96
CA PHE A 517 -3.56 20.87 24.03
C PHE A 517 -4.08 20.85 25.47
N ASP A 518 -3.70 19.88 26.30
CA ASP A 518 -4.09 19.83 27.71
C ASP A 518 -3.55 21.04 28.50
N LEU A 519 -2.27 21.41 28.27
CA LEU A 519 -1.68 22.59 28.85
C LEU A 519 -2.40 23.89 28.42
N TYR A 520 -2.78 23.95 27.15
CA TYR A 520 -3.60 25.03 26.62
C TYR A 520 -4.97 25.09 27.33
N LEU A 521 -5.66 23.95 27.51
CA LEU A 521 -6.93 23.94 28.25
C LEU A 521 -6.78 24.44 29.69
N VAL A 522 -5.69 24.06 30.36
CA VAL A 522 -5.38 24.58 31.72
C VAL A 522 -5.12 26.10 31.69
N SER A 523 -4.42 26.58 30.66
CA SER A 523 -4.13 28.02 30.53
C SER A 523 -5.38 28.89 30.36
N LEU A 524 -6.46 28.33 29.79
CA LEU A 524 -7.73 29.06 29.65
C LEU A 524 -8.32 29.50 30.98
N ALA A 525 -8.05 28.78 32.09
CA ALA A 525 -8.49 29.17 33.41
C ALA A 525 -7.86 30.51 33.89
N PHE A 526 -6.71 30.87 33.33
CA PHE A 526 -6.00 32.12 33.67
C PHE A 526 -6.19 33.21 32.61
N LEU A 527 -6.43 32.80 31.37
CA LEU A 527 -6.51 33.67 30.19
C LEU A 527 -7.95 33.98 29.76
N TRP A 528 -8.96 33.49 30.52
CA TRP A 528 -10.37 33.60 30.16
C TRP A 528 -10.88 35.05 29.91
N PRO A 529 -10.31 36.14 30.48
CA PRO A 529 -10.78 37.47 30.16
C PRO A 529 -10.54 37.91 28.72
N TRP A 530 -9.68 37.16 27.97
CA TRP A 530 -9.30 37.52 26.62
C TRP A 530 -10.04 36.61 25.63
N PRO A 531 -11.15 37.05 24.94
CA PRO A 531 -11.95 36.17 24.07
C PRO A 531 -11.14 35.50 22.94
N ILE A 532 -10.07 36.14 22.48
CA ILE A 532 -9.20 35.61 21.39
C ILE A 532 -8.58 34.28 21.76
N VAL A 533 -8.37 33.96 23.03
CA VAL A 533 -7.77 32.69 23.47
C VAL A 533 -8.69 31.49 23.24
N PHE A 534 -9.99 31.71 23.02
CA PHE A 534 -10.95 30.64 22.73
C PHE A 534 -11.03 30.28 21.24
N ILE A 535 -10.40 31.07 20.34
CA ILE A 535 -10.38 30.77 18.91
C ILE A 535 -9.78 29.38 18.62
N PRO A 536 -8.62 28.98 19.16
CA PRO A 536 -8.07 27.65 18.93
C PRO A 536 -9.01 26.53 19.40
N LEU A 537 -9.69 26.72 20.55
CA LEU A 537 -10.67 25.75 21.05
C LEU A 537 -11.87 25.62 20.10
N ALA A 538 -12.41 26.74 19.62
CA ALA A 538 -13.51 26.74 18.68
C ALA A 538 -13.14 26.03 17.36
N LEU A 539 -11.93 26.30 16.82
CA LEU A 539 -11.40 25.63 15.63
C LEU A 539 -11.20 24.13 15.86
N TYR A 540 -10.67 23.75 17.03
CA TYR A 540 -10.52 22.34 17.41
C TYR A 540 -11.88 21.63 17.50
N LEU A 541 -12.87 22.21 18.17
CA LEU A 541 -14.21 21.62 18.28
C LEU A 541 -14.89 21.50 16.90
N ALA A 542 -14.75 22.52 16.05
CA ALA A 542 -15.22 22.46 14.67
C ALA A 542 -14.56 21.31 13.89
N ALA A 543 -13.23 21.16 14.01
CA ALA A 543 -12.50 20.06 13.38
C ALA A 543 -12.95 18.69 13.90
N VAL A 544 -13.17 18.54 15.20
CA VAL A 544 -13.71 17.31 15.80
C VAL A 544 -15.09 16.99 15.24
N LEU A 545 -16.00 17.96 15.23
CA LEU A 545 -17.37 17.77 14.71
C LEU A 545 -17.37 17.41 13.22
N LEU A 546 -16.53 18.06 12.42
CA LEU A 546 -16.42 17.78 10.97
C LEU A 546 -15.82 16.40 10.70
N THR A 547 -14.78 15.99 11.43
CA THR A 547 -14.09 14.71 11.19
C THR A 547 -14.85 13.49 11.71
N THR A 548 -15.81 13.70 12.64
CA THR A 548 -16.65 12.64 13.22
C THR A 548 -18.02 12.52 12.60
N ILE A 549 -18.36 13.36 11.61
CA ILE A 549 -19.71 13.47 11.02
C ILE A 549 -20.33 12.10 10.69
N SER A 550 -21.57 11.90 11.05
CA SER A 550 -22.31 10.66 10.82
C SER A 550 -23.81 10.96 10.65
N TRP A 551 -24.48 10.22 9.77
CA TRP A 551 -25.93 10.27 9.59
C TRP A 551 -26.71 9.85 10.84
N ARG A 552 -26.08 9.13 11.78
CA ARG A 552 -26.68 8.73 13.06
C ARG A 552 -26.21 9.69 14.15
N PRO A 553 -27.09 10.58 14.70
CA PRO A 553 -26.67 11.64 15.64
C PRO A 553 -25.94 11.13 16.88
N HIS A 554 -26.41 10.00 17.46
CA HIS A 554 -25.75 9.40 18.62
C HIS A 554 -24.33 8.89 18.30
N VAL A 555 -24.09 8.32 17.09
CA VAL A 555 -22.76 7.90 16.66
C VAL A 555 -21.84 9.10 16.46
N TRP A 556 -22.38 10.18 15.89
CA TRP A 556 -21.65 11.43 15.72
C TRP A 556 -21.21 12.01 17.05
N LEU A 557 -22.17 12.21 17.96
CA LEU A 557 -21.91 12.80 19.30
C LEU A 557 -20.93 11.94 20.10
N LEU A 558 -21.15 10.62 20.20
CA LEU A 558 -20.27 9.72 20.93
C LEU A 558 -18.86 9.64 20.33
N SER A 559 -18.74 9.71 18.99
CA SER A 559 -17.42 9.76 18.34
C SER A 559 -16.70 11.07 18.65
N ALA A 560 -17.40 12.21 18.63
CA ALA A 560 -16.82 13.51 18.98
C ALA A 560 -16.33 13.54 20.44
N LEU A 561 -17.17 13.11 21.37
CA LEU A 561 -16.78 12.98 22.79
C LEU A 561 -15.62 12.00 22.97
N GLY A 562 -15.63 10.89 22.22
CA GLY A 562 -14.54 9.91 22.22
C GLY A 562 -13.21 10.48 21.75
N VAL A 563 -13.20 11.30 20.70
CA VAL A 563 -11.99 11.99 20.21
C VAL A 563 -11.44 12.95 21.27
N ILE A 564 -12.31 13.79 21.85
CA ILE A 564 -11.91 14.76 22.89
C ILE A 564 -11.33 14.02 24.10
N ALA A 565 -12.05 13.01 24.62
CA ALA A 565 -11.60 12.23 25.77
C ALA A 565 -10.28 11.50 25.49
N SER A 566 -10.09 11.03 24.25
CA SER A 566 -8.84 10.38 23.82
C SER A 566 -7.66 11.33 23.86
N HIS A 567 -7.82 12.57 23.36
CA HIS A 567 -6.74 13.56 23.38
C HIS A 567 -6.34 13.94 24.81
N ILE A 568 -7.32 14.24 25.66
CA ILE A 568 -7.06 14.59 27.07
C ILE A 568 -6.37 13.42 27.78
N THR A 569 -6.92 12.21 27.65
CA THR A 569 -6.32 11.04 28.32
C THR A 569 -4.89 10.78 27.84
N TYR A 570 -4.68 10.82 26.52
CA TYR A 570 -3.35 10.58 25.95
C TYR A 570 -2.35 11.66 26.37
N GLY A 571 -2.73 12.94 26.33
CA GLY A 571 -1.85 14.06 26.66
C GLY A 571 -1.39 14.02 28.11
N ILE A 572 -2.32 13.81 29.07
CA ILE A 572 -2.00 13.67 30.49
C ILE A 572 -1.06 12.47 30.71
N ARG A 573 -1.38 11.32 30.15
CA ARG A 573 -0.61 10.08 30.31
C ARG A 573 0.76 10.14 29.65
N PHE A 574 0.86 10.79 28.48
CA PHE A 574 2.12 11.03 27.81
C PHE A 574 3.05 11.91 28.66
N LEU A 575 2.54 12.99 29.24
CA LEU A 575 3.30 13.86 30.14
C LEU A 575 3.79 13.08 31.37
N GLN A 576 2.92 12.26 31.98
CA GLN A 576 3.31 11.40 33.11
C GLN A 576 4.45 10.44 32.70
N GLY A 577 4.37 9.82 31.51
CA GLY A 577 5.43 8.96 30.98
C GLY A 577 6.74 9.72 30.71
N LEU A 578 6.64 10.93 30.17
CA LEU A 578 7.80 11.80 29.93
C LEU A 578 8.52 12.19 31.23
N LEU A 579 7.79 12.41 32.29
CA LEU A 579 8.33 12.76 33.62
C LEU A 579 8.77 11.53 34.43
N ALA A 580 8.26 10.36 34.14
CA ALA A 580 8.53 9.14 34.91
C ALA A 580 10.02 8.76 34.87
N ARG A 581 10.61 8.43 36.00
CA ARG A 581 12.00 7.97 36.12
C ARG A 581 12.17 6.50 35.73
N ARG A 582 11.13 5.68 35.97
CA ARG A 582 11.11 4.24 35.62
C ARG A 582 9.82 3.90 34.88
N ALA A 583 9.86 2.94 33.98
CA ALA A 583 8.64 2.37 33.44
C ALA A 583 7.95 1.59 34.56
N PRO A 584 6.64 1.70 34.76
CA PRO A 584 5.95 0.93 35.78
C PRO A 584 5.85 -0.53 35.32
N CYS A 585 6.82 -1.34 35.74
CA CYS A 585 6.69 -2.81 35.68
C CYS A 585 5.60 -3.31 36.65
N GLU A 586 5.15 -2.46 37.58
CA GLU A 586 4.23 -2.78 38.67
C GLU A 586 2.73 -2.78 38.30
N PHE A 587 2.35 -2.26 37.14
CA PHE A 587 0.92 -2.17 36.75
C PHE A 587 0.31 -3.48 36.21
N ILE A 588 0.98 -4.61 36.32
CA ILE A 588 0.61 -5.87 35.64
C ILE A 588 -0.21 -6.80 36.53
N GLY A 589 -0.31 -6.51 37.83
CA GLY A 589 -0.78 -7.52 38.80
C GLY A 589 -2.29 -7.63 39.02
N THR A 590 -3.13 -6.65 38.69
CA THR A 590 -4.50 -6.59 39.26
C THR A 590 -5.66 -6.47 38.27
N ASP A 591 -5.44 -6.12 37.00
CA ASP A 591 -6.56 -5.80 36.10
C ASP A 591 -7.09 -6.95 35.23
N HIS A 592 -6.48 -8.13 35.23
CA HIS A 592 -6.97 -9.27 34.44
C HIS A 592 -8.05 -10.09 35.14
N ALA A 593 -8.29 -9.89 36.44
CA ALA A 593 -9.25 -10.68 37.22
C ALA A 593 -10.69 -10.14 37.24
N GLN A 594 -10.96 -8.92 36.74
CA GLN A 594 -12.28 -8.28 36.87
C GLN A 594 -13.02 -7.97 35.56
N GLY A 595 -12.52 -8.42 34.39
CA GLY A 595 -13.13 -8.08 33.10
C GLY A 595 -14.01 -9.17 32.45
N HIS A 596 -14.06 -10.37 32.97
CA HIS A 596 -14.67 -11.49 32.27
C HIS A 596 -15.69 -12.33 33.07
N THR A 597 -16.36 -11.79 34.05
CA THR A 597 -17.57 -12.40 34.62
C THR A 597 -18.72 -11.43 34.52
N GLN A 598 -19.55 -11.56 33.50
CA GLN A 598 -21.01 -11.50 33.51
C GLN A 598 -21.57 -11.38 32.11
N LYS A 599 -22.24 -12.48 31.72
CA LYS A 599 -23.40 -12.67 30.81
C LYS A 599 -23.56 -11.82 29.57
#